data_933a456299921d8bbaab3af6e968d29e
#
_entry.id   933a456299921d8bbaab3af6e968d29e
#
_cell.length_a   1.000
_cell.length_b   1.000
_cell.length_c   1.000
_cell.angle_alpha   90.00
_cell.angle_beta   90.00
_cell.angle_gamma   90.00
#
_symmetry.space_group_name_H-M   'P 1'
#
loop_
_entity.id
_entity.type
_entity.pdbx_description
1 polymer ?
#
loop_
_entity_poly.entity_id
_entity_poly.type
_entity_poly.pdbx_seq_one_letter_code
_entity_poly.pdbx_strand_id
1 'polypeptide(L)'
;PTIIELVKRDRRWCQGNMQHMAVLLKTGGLSWTNRFHLITGIFSYLASPLWLVFITLGMLLSLQNSFMQPAYFGDEASLFPTWPVIDSERALTLFFVTMGLLFAPKMYGLVYGLVSREWRQSVGVGKTILGALTETALSVLIAPILMATQTGAVINVFRGKDSGWSPQERAQGGYSFLATLRHNIPATLLGAALMMAATAISPVYAAWLAPATVGMVLAAPLSYWTAKESAGQRARQAGLLVSPVEVRLPDSVGQSWAGVRQTST
;
A
#
# COMPACT_ATOMS: atom_id res chain seq x y z
N PRO A 1 13.81 8.49 3.89
CA PRO A 1 12.46 8.97 4.14
C PRO A 1 11.70 7.95 5.00
N THR A 2 11.01 8.44 6.04
CA THR A 2 10.21 7.61 6.94
C THR A 2 8.79 7.41 6.37
N ILE A 3 8.03 6.42 6.86
CA ILE A 3 6.62 6.25 6.48
C ILE A 3 5.81 7.52 6.83
N ILE A 4 6.14 8.17 7.96
CA ILE A 4 5.49 9.43 8.38
C ILE A 4 5.73 10.54 7.35
N GLU A 5 6.96 10.71 6.89
CA GLU A 5 7.28 11.72 5.86
C GLU A 5 6.67 11.37 4.49
N LEU A 6 6.60 10.08 4.17
CA LEU A 6 5.87 9.59 3.00
C LEU A 6 4.39 10.00 3.08
N VAL A 7 3.72 9.74 4.21
CA VAL A 7 2.31 10.10 4.42
C VAL A 7 2.09 11.62 4.37
N LYS A 8 2.98 12.42 4.98
CA LYS A 8 2.90 13.90 4.91
C LYS A 8 3.00 14.40 3.47
N ARG A 9 3.93 13.85 2.69
CA ARG A 9 4.09 14.19 1.27
C ARG A 9 2.86 13.76 0.47
N ASP A 10 2.41 12.55 0.70
CA ASP A 10 1.31 11.92 -0.02
C ASP A 10 -0.03 12.66 0.20
N ARG A 11 -0.27 13.20 1.40
CA ARG A 11 -1.43 14.07 1.69
C ARG A 11 -1.53 15.27 0.75
N ARG A 12 -0.40 15.92 0.46
CA ARG A 12 -0.38 17.10 -0.44
C ARG A 12 -0.70 16.68 -1.88
N TRP A 13 -0.12 15.56 -2.31
CA TRP A 13 -0.40 15.00 -3.62
C TRP A 13 -1.86 14.55 -3.75
N CYS A 14 -2.40 13.94 -2.70
CA CYS A 14 -3.81 13.59 -2.62
C CYS A 14 -4.70 14.83 -2.79
N GLN A 15 -4.43 15.91 -2.05
CA GLN A 15 -5.18 17.14 -2.15
C GLN A 15 -5.15 17.71 -3.57
N GLY A 16 -3.97 17.82 -4.18
CA GLY A 16 -3.83 18.32 -5.56
C GLY A 16 -4.60 17.46 -6.57
N ASN A 17 -4.43 16.13 -6.49
CA ASN A 17 -5.14 15.22 -7.40
C ASN A 17 -6.66 15.25 -7.20
N MET A 18 -7.14 15.33 -5.95
CA MET A 18 -8.58 15.43 -5.68
C MET A 18 -9.18 16.77 -6.17
N GLN A 19 -8.42 17.87 -6.11
CA GLN A 19 -8.84 19.16 -6.68
C GLN A 19 -8.98 19.10 -8.20
N HIS A 20 -8.22 18.25 -8.89
CA HIS A 20 -8.38 18.01 -10.33
C HIS A 20 -9.78 17.51 -10.72
N MET A 21 -10.55 16.95 -9.76
CA MET A 21 -11.93 16.55 -10.01
C MET A 21 -12.78 17.76 -10.42
N ALA A 22 -12.58 18.91 -9.76
CA ALA A 22 -13.27 20.14 -10.14
C ALA A 22 -12.88 20.62 -11.55
N VAL A 23 -11.60 20.48 -11.92
CA VAL A 23 -11.12 20.81 -13.27
C VAL A 23 -11.75 19.86 -14.31
N LEU A 24 -11.74 18.56 -14.02
CA LEU A 24 -12.30 17.53 -14.92
C LEU A 24 -13.79 17.76 -15.21
N LEU A 25 -14.56 18.19 -14.19
CA LEU A 25 -16.01 18.37 -14.28
C LEU A 25 -16.42 19.75 -14.85
N LYS A 26 -15.63 20.80 -14.57
CA LYS A 26 -16.01 22.19 -14.90
C LYS A 26 -15.34 22.73 -16.16
N THR A 27 -14.21 22.14 -16.60
CA THR A 27 -13.46 22.68 -17.76
C THR A 27 -13.88 21.99 -19.04
N GLY A 28 -14.42 22.76 -19.98
CA GLY A 28 -14.65 22.33 -21.36
C GLY A 28 -13.33 22.29 -22.16
N GLY A 29 -13.32 21.57 -23.30
CA GLY A 29 -12.18 21.59 -24.25
C GLY A 29 -10.95 20.77 -23.85
N LEU A 30 -10.99 20.02 -22.75
CA LEU A 30 -9.91 19.11 -22.38
C LEU A 30 -9.78 17.96 -23.41
N SER A 31 -8.57 17.72 -23.91
CA SER A 31 -8.28 16.56 -24.76
C SER A 31 -8.53 15.25 -23.99
N TRP A 32 -8.80 14.16 -24.70
CA TRP A 32 -8.98 12.84 -24.10
C TRP A 32 -7.77 12.41 -23.26
N THR A 33 -6.56 12.66 -23.75
CA THR A 33 -5.32 12.36 -23.03
C THR A 33 -5.25 13.09 -21.68
N ASN A 34 -5.58 14.38 -21.66
CA ASN A 34 -5.58 15.17 -20.44
C ASN A 34 -6.64 14.66 -19.45
N ARG A 35 -7.84 14.32 -19.93
CA ARG A 35 -8.90 13.72 -19.10
C ARG A 35 -8.45 12.40 -18.50
N PHE A 36 -7.81 11.54 -19.29
CA PHE A 36 -7.28 10.25 -18.82
C PHE A 36 -6.24 10.43 -17.72
N HIS A 37 -5.29 11.35 -17.87
CA HIS A 37 -4.29 11.62 -16.84
C HIS A 37 -4.90 12.18 -15.55
N LEU A 38 -5.86 13.09 -15.64
CA LEU A 38 -6.57 13.61 -14.47
C LEU A 38 -7.36 12.50 -13.76
N ILE A 39 -8.08 11.67 -14.51
CA ILE A 39 -8.82 10.52 -13.96
C ILE A 39 -7.86 9.57 -13.25
N THR A 40 -6.75 9.20 -13.88
CA THR A 40 -5.75 8.30 -13.28
C THR A 40 -5.20 8.87 -11.96
N GLY A 41 -4.89 10.18 -11.94
CA GLY A 41 -4.43 10.87 -10.73
C GLY A 41 -5.48 10.86 -9.61
N ILE A 42 -6.75 11.10 -9.93
CA ILE A 42 -7.85 11.07 -8.97
C ILE A 42 -8.05 9.65 -8.42
N PHE A 43 -8.14 8.66 -9.31
CA PHE A 43 -8.39 7.27 -8.91
C PHE A 43 -7.23 6.65 -8.13
N SER A 44 -6.00 7.13 -8.31
CA SER A 44 -4.86 6.67 -7.50
C SER A 44 -5.07 6.90 -5.99
N TYR A 45 -5.86 7.88 -5.61
CA TYR A 45 -6.21 8.16 -4.21
C TYR A 45 -7.59 7.66 -3.81
N LEU A 46 -8.59 7.71 -4.72
CA LEU A 46 -9.91 7.16 -4.45
C LEU A 46 -9.90 5.64 -4.27
N ALA A 47 -8.93 4.93 -4.82
CA ALA A 47 -8.77 3.50 -4.62
C ALA A 47 -8.71 3.11 -3.13
N SER A 48 -8.08 3.94 -2.28
CA SER A 48 -7.92 3.66 -0.85
C SER A 48 -9.26 3.65 -0.08
N PRO A 49 -10.09 4.70 -0.11
CA PRO A 49 -11.40 4.63 0.53
C PRO A 49 -12.33 3.58 -0.11
N LEU A 50 -12.25 3.35 -1.42
CA LEU A 50 -13.02 2.28 -2.07
C LEU A 50 -12.60 0.90 -1.56
N TRP A 51 -11.31 0.65 -1.37
CA TRP A 51 -10.82 -0.59 -0.79
C TRP A 51 -11.30 -0.77 0.65
N LEU A 52 -11.25 0.29 1.47
CA LEU A 52 -11.76 0.23 2.85
C LEU A 52 -13.27 -0.07 2.87
N VAL A 53 -14.06 0.58 1.99
CA VAL A 53 -15.48 0.30 1.84
C VAL A 53 -15.71 -1.15 1.43
N PHE A 54 -14.93 -1.67 0.47
CA PHE A 54 -15.03 -3.06 0.03
C PHE A 54 -14.77 -4.06 1.17
N ILE A 55 -13.71 -3.83 1.97
CA ILE A 55 -13.42 -4.66 3.15
C ILE A 55 -14.59 -4.60 4.14
N THR A 56 -15.10 -3.39 4.43
CA THR A 56 -16.20 -3.21 5.39
C THR A 56 -17.48 -3.89 4.92
N LEU A 57 -17.83 -3.72 3.64
CA LEU A 57 -19.01 -4.40 3.07
C LEU A 57 -18.85 -5.93 3.08
N GLY A 58 -17.67 -6.44 2.74
CA GLY A 58 -17.38 -7.87 2.83
C GLY A 58 -17.54 -8.43 4.24
N MET A 59 -17.10 -7.65 5.26
CA MET A 59 -17.31 -8.00 6.66
C MET A 59 -18.79 -8.00 7.06
N LEU A 60 -19.53 -6.98 6.65
CA LEU A 60 -20.97 -6.87 6.95
C LEU A 60 -21.75 -8.03 6.34
N LEU A 61 -21.46 -8.38 5.09
CA LEU A 61 -22.07 -9.54 4.41
C LEU A 61 -21.71 -10.86 5.09
N SER A 62 -20.45 -11.03 5.50
CA SER A 62 -20.00 -12.22 6.22
C SER A 62 -20.65 -12.33 7.59
N LEU A 63 -20.80 -11.20 8.27
CA LEU A 63 -21.52 -11.13 9.55
C LEU A 63 -23.01 -11.47 9.39
N GLN A 64 -23.66 -10.89 8.37
CA GLN A 64 -25.05 -11.19 8.06
C GLN A 64 -25.26 -12.68 7.81
N ASN A 65 -24.39 -13.30 7.00
CA ASN A 65 -24.45 -14.74 6.73
C ASN A 65 -24.25 -15.61 7.99
N SER A 66 -23.49 -15.12 8.97
CA SER A 66 -23.30 -15.85 10.24
C SER A 66 -24.55 -15.88 11.13
N PHE A 67 -25.46 -14.90 10.96
CA PHE A 67 -26.72 -14.83 11.70
C PHE A 67 -27.93 -15.39 10.94
N MET A 68 -27.82 -15.48 9.61
CA MET A 68 -28.90 -16.07 8.79
C MET A 68 -28.74 -17.59 8.74
N GLN A 69 -29.73 -18.30 9.27
CA GLN A 69 -29.81 -19.74 9.02
C GLN A 69 -30.17 -19.95 7.54
N PRO A 70 -29.45 -20.81 6.82
CA PRO A 70 -29.81 -21.13 5.44
C PRO A 70 -31.21 -21.72 5.40
N ALA A 71 -32.13 -21.08 4.70
CA ALA A 71 -33.43 -21.65 4.40
C ALA A 71 -33.25 -22.76 3.35
N TYR A 72 -33.15 -23.99 3.81
CA TYR A 72 -32.99 -25.15 2.90
C TYR A 72 -34.29 -25.50 2.16
N PHE A 73 -35.43 -25.04 2.65
CA PHE A 73 -36.73 -25.23 2.02
C PHE A 73 -37.35 -23.86 1.75
N GLY A 74 -37.66 -23.58 0.48
CA GLY A 74 -38.37 -22.36 0.09
C GLY A 74 -39.82 -22.39 0.52
N ASP A 75 -40.54 -21.27 0.38
CA ASP A 75 -41.99 -21.14 0.70
C ASP A 75 -42.88 -22.05 -0.16
N GLU A 76 -42.36 -22.59 -1.27
CA GLU A 76 -43.04 -23.60 -2.08
C GLU A 76 -42.70 -24.98 -1.55
N ALA A 77 -43.71 -25.84 -1.45
CA ALA A 77 -43.58 -27.24 -1.00
C ALA A 77 -42.60 -28.02 -1.87
N SER A 78 -41.31 -27.86 -1.60
CA SER A 78 -40.23 -28.57 -2.28
C SER A 78 -39.89 -29.84 -1.49
N LEU A 79 -39.91 -31.00 -2.16
CA LEU A 79 -39.50 -32.29 -1.58
C LEU A 79 -37.98 -32.40 -1.40
N PHE A 80 -37.21 -31.50 -2.00
CA PHE A 80 -35.74 -31.47 -1.94
C PHE A 80 -35.22 -30.13 -1.41
N PRO A 81 -34.19 -30.16 -0.53
CA PRO A 81 -33.57 -28.95 -0.04
C PRO A 81 -32.85 -28.21 -1.17
N THR A 82 -33.04 -26.89 -1.21
CA THR A 82 -32.23 -25.98 -2.05
C THR A 82 -30.96 -25.62 -1.31
N TRP A 83 -29.82 -26.13 -1.78
CA TRP A 83 -28.53 -25.80 -1.20
C TRP A 83 -28.11 -24.41 -1.65
N PRO A 84 -27.56 -23.55 -0.75
CA PRO A 84 -26.98 -22.27 -1.15
C PRO A 84 -25.83 -22.53 -2.14
N VAL A 85 -25.96 -22.01 -3.36
CA VAL A 85 -24.92 -22.13 -4.37
C VAL A 85 -23.88 -21.05 -4.12
N ILE A 86 -22.72 -21.46 -3.61
CA ILE A 86 -21.54 -20.59 -3.51
C ILE A 86 -20.72 -20.81 -4.79
N ASP A 87 -20.67 -19.81 -5.66
CA ASP A 87 -19.85 -19.84 -6.88
C ASP A 87 -18.36 -19.61 -6.53
N SER A 88 -17.75 -20.64 -5.97
CA SER A 88 -16.35 -20.63 -5.55
C SER A 88 -15.38 -20.54 -6.73
N GLU A 89 -15.74 -21.07 -7.90
CA GLU A 89 -14.89 -20.99 -9.11
C GLU A 89 -14.78 -19.57 -9.61
N ARG A 90 -15.88 -18.82 -9.65
CA ARG A 90 -15.87 -17.41 -10.05
C ARG A 90 -15.12 -16.56 -9.03
N ALA A 91 -15.29 -16.82 -7.73
CA ALA A 91 -14.57 -16.12 -6.67
C ALA A 91 -13.06 -16.36 -6.77
N LEU A 92 -12.61 -17.59 -6.99
CA LEU A 92 -11.21 -17.95 -7.20
C LEU A 92 -10.65 -17.32 -8.48
N THR A 93 -11.39 -17.36 -9.57
CA THR A 93 -10.99 -16.73 -10.85
C THR A 93 -10.77 -15.24 -10.65
N LEU A 94 -11.73 -14.55 -10.02
CA LEU A 94 -11.59 -13.11 -9.72
C LEU A 94 -10.39 -12.83 -8.83
N PHE A 95 -10.15 -13.65 -7.81
CA PHE A 95 -9.00 -13.55 -6.93
C PHE A 95 -7.68 -13.67 -7.71
N PHE A 96 -7.51 -14.72 -8.54
CA PHE A 96 -6.29 -14.92 -9.30
C PHE A 96 -6.06 -13.84 -10.35
N VAL A 97 -7.11 -13.37 -11.04
CA VAL A 97 -7.00 -12.25 -11.99
C VAL A 97 -6.57 -10.97 -11.25
N THR A 98 -7.18 -10.67 -10.12
CA THR A 98 -6.82 -9.49 -9.31
C THR A 98 -5.39 -9.57 -8.81
N MET A 99 -4.97 -10.71 -8.27
CA MET A 99 -3.58 -10.94 -7.82
C MET A 99 -2.61 -10.86 -9.00
N GLY A 100 -2.94 -11.45 -10.14
CA GLY A 100 -2.12 -11.35 -11.35
C GLY A 100 -1.89 -9.91 -11.79
N LEU A 101 -2.93 -9.10 -11.84
CA LEU A 101 -2.83 -7.67 -12.17
C LEU A 101 -2.03 -6.89 -11.13
N LEU A 102 -2.23 -7.17 -9.84
CA LEU A 102 -1.52 -6.50 -8.74
C LEU A 102 -0.02 -6.80 -8.75
N PHE A 103 0.35 -8.06 -9.01
CA PHE A 103 1.74 -8.49 -9.00
C PHE A 103 2.44 -8.31 -10.35
N ALA A 104 1.73 -8.09 -11.46
CA ALA A 104 2.31 -7.96 -12.79
C ALA A 104 3.47 -6.94 -12.86
N PRO A 105 3.37 -5.70 -12.34
CA PRO A 105 4.48 -4.75 -12.38
C PRO A 105 5.72 -5.23 -11.62
N LYS A 106 5.54 -5.91 -10.48
CA LYS A 106 6.63 -6.49 -9.69
C LYS A 106 7.30 -7.65 -10.43
N MET A 107 6.52 -8.50 -11.06
CA MET A 107 7.03 -9.59 -11.90
C MET A 107 7.82 -9.07 -13.09
N TYR A 108 7.33 -8.00 -13.74
CA TYR A 108 8.09 -7.32 -14.81
C TYR A 108 9.44 -6.81 -14.30
N GLY A 109 9.46 -6.12 -13.16
CA GLY A 109 10.69 -5.62 -12.54
C GLY A 109 11.67 -6.75 -12.19
N LEU A 110 11.14 -7.86 -11.62
CA LEU A 110 11.93 -9.04 -11.29
C LEU A 110 12.53 -9.69 -12.56
N VAL A 111 11.71 -9.94 -13.58
CA VAL A 111 12.16 -10.52 -14.85
C VAL A 111 13.23 -9.64 -15.49
N TYR A 112 13.01 -8.32 -15.55
CA TYR A 112 14.01 -7.38 -16.04
C TYR A 112 15.32 -7.49 -15.27
N GLY A 113 15.28 -7.51 -13.94
CA GLY A 113 16.48 -7.66 -13.10
C GLY A 113 17.21 -8.98 -13.33
N LEU A 114 16.49 -10.07 -13.60
CA LEU A 114 17.06 -11.39 -13.87
C LEU A 114 17.66 -11.52 -15.27
N VAL A 115 17.11 -10.83 -16.27
CA VAL A 115 17.59 -10.84 -17.67
C VAL A 115 18.70 -9.82 -17.89
N SER A 116 18.64 -8.66 -17.24
CA SER A 116 19.61 -7.59 -17.38
C SER A 116 21.01 -8.02 -16.96
N ARG A 117 21.98 -7.86 -17.87
CA ARG A 117 23.39 -8.16 -17.60
C ARG A 117 23.95 -7.27 -16.49
N GLU A 118 23.56 -6.01 -16.48
CA GLU A 118 23.99 -5.01 -15.49
C GLU A 118 23.54 -5.41 -14.08
N TRP A 119 22.27 -5.78 -13.90
CA TRP A 119 21.74 -6.24 -12.61
C TRP A 119 22.42 -7.50 -12.12
N ARG A 120 22.60 -8.48 -13.01
CA ARG A 120 23.27 -9.75 -12.65
C ARG A 120 24.70 -9.56 -12.22
N GLN A 121 25.43 -8.63 -12.86
CA GLN A 121 26.84 -8.36 -12.54
C GLN A 121 27.01 -7.46 -11.31
N SER A 122 26.06 -6.56 -11.03
CA SER A 122 26.15 -5.60 -9.93
C SER A 122 25.52 -6.12 -8.66
N VAL A 123 24.28 -6.61 -8.72
CA VAL A 123 23.49 -7.05 -7.57
C VAL A 123 23.55 -8.57 -7.40
N GLY A 124 23.48 -9.31 -8.50
CA GLY A 124 23.43 -10.77 -8.50
C GLY A 124 21.99 -11.33 -8.41
N VAL A 125 21.79 -12.50 -9.04
CA VAL A 125 20.47 -13.15 -9.17
C VAL A 125 19.79 -13.40 -7.81
N GLY A 126 20.49 -14.01 -6.87
CA GLY A 126 19.94 -14.36 -5.56
C GLY A 126 19.50 -13.15 -4.76
N LYS A 127 20.31 -12.08 -4.75
CA LYS A 127 19.97 -10.82 -4.06
C LYS A 127 18.81 -10.08 -4.74
N THR A 128 18.69 -10.16 -6.07
CA THR A 128 17.56 -9.58 -6.81
C THR A 128 16.26 -10.26 -6.42
N ILE A 129 16.23 -11.61 -6.37
CA ILE A 129 15.04 -12.37 -5.93
C ILE A 129 14.70 -12.06 -4.48
N LEU A 130 15.69 -12.13 -3.58
CA LEU A 130 15.48 -11.87 -2.16
C LEU A 130 15.06 -10.42 -1.91
N GLY A 131 15.60 -9.47 -2.66
CA GLY A 131 15.20 -8.07 -2.62
C GLY A 131 13.73 -7.89 -3.05
N ALA A 132 13.30 -8.54 -4.13
CA ALA A 132 11.92 -8.51 -4.60
C ALA A 132 10.94 -9.14 -3.59
N LEU A 133 11.32 -10.24 -2.95
CA LEU A 133 10.52 -10.86 -1.88
C LEU A 133 10.41 -9.96 -0.65
N THR A 134 11.53 -9.36 -0.22
CA THR A 134 11.57 -8.42 0.91
C THR A 134 10.72 -7.17 0.63
N GLU A 135 10.84 -6.61 -0.57
CA GLU A 135 10.04 -5.45 -1.01
C GLU A 135 8.55 -5.80 -1.03
N THR A 136 8.21 -6.98 -1.53
CA THR A 136 6.83 -7.44 -1.56
C THR A 136 6.26 -7.63 -0.15
N ALA A 137 7.00 -8.25 0.76
CA ALA A 137 6.58 -8.41 2.15
C ALA A 137 6.37 -7.06 2.85
N LEU A 138 7.29 -6.12 2.67
CA LEU A 138 7.15 -4.76 3.20
C LEU A 138 5.96 -4.02 2.57
N SER A 139 5.74 -4.16 1.26
CA SER A 139 4.61 -3.54 0.58
C SER A 139 3.27 -4.06 1.11
N VAL A 140 3.14 -5.37 1.33
CA VAL A 140 1.92 -5.97 1.91
C VAL A 140 1.62 -5.40 3.30
N LEU A 141 2.64 -5.18 4.13
CA LEU A 141 2.47 -4.61 5.47
C LEU A 141 2.21 -3.10 5.45
N ILE A 142 2.81 -2.36 4.51
CA ILE A 142 2.70 -0.90 4.44
C ILE A 142 1.42 -0.46 3.71
N ALA A 143 0.96 -1.20 2.69
CA ALA A 143 -0.19 -0.82 1.89
C ALA A 143 -1.46 -0.54 2.71
N PRO A 144 -1.83 -1.34 3.73
CA PRO A 144 -3.00 -1.05 4.57
C PRO A 144 -2.86 0.23 5.41
N ILE A 145 -1.63 0.56 5.83
CA ILE A 145 -1.34 1.82 6.54
C ILE A 145 -1.60 3.01 5.61
N LEU A 146 -1.13 2.91 4.36
CA LEU A 146 -1.37 3.93 3.34
C LEU A 146 -2.86 4.03 3.00
N MET A 147 -3.57 2.91 2.87
CA MET A 147 -5.02 2.89 2.68
C MET A 147 -5.75 3.70 3.76
N ALA A 148 -5.45 3.45 5.03
CA ALA A 148 -6.09 4.15 6.15
C ALA A 148 -5.77 5.65 6.14
N THR A 149 -4.50 6.02 5.90
CA THR A 149 -4.06 7.42 5.91
C THR A 149 -4.55 8.20 4.68
N GLN A 150 -4.55 7.59 3.49
CA GLN A 150 -5.08 8.20 2.26
C GLN A 150 -6.60 8.35 2.34
N THR A 151 -7.32 7.35 2.89
CA THR A 151 -8.76 7.48 3.14
C THR A 151 -9.05 8.70 4.00
N GLY A 152 -8.30 8.89 5.09
CA GLY A 152 -8.42 10.10 5.93
C GLY A 152 -8.10 11.39 5.17
N ALA A 153 -7.09 11.37 4.29
CA ALA A 153 -6.74 12.53 3.46
C ALA A 153 -7.86 12.87 2.47
N VAL A 154 -8.39 11.89 1.76
CA VAL A 154 -9.52 12.07 0.83
C VAL A 154 -10.75 12.64 1.54
N ILE A 155 -11.12 12.10 2.70
CA ILE A 155 -12.24 12.61 3.50
C ILE A 155 -12.00 14.07 3.91
N ASN A 156 -10.78 14.42 4.31
CA ASN A 156 -10.44 15.79 4.68
C ASN A 156 -10.57 16.75 3.50
N VAL A 157 -10.15 16.35 2.29
CA VAL A 157 -10.34 17.16 1.08
C VAL A 157 -11.82 17.41 0.79
N PHE A 158 -12.67 16.36 0.86
CA PHE A 158 -14.12 16.53 0.67
C PHE A 158 -14.78 17.38 1.76
N ARG A 159 -14.19 17.43 2.95
CA ARG A 159 -14.64 18.34 4.04
C ARG A 159 -14.07 19.76 3.90
N GLY A 160 -13.36 20.07 2.84
CA GLY A 160 -12.75 21.39 2.62
C GLY A 160 -11.59 21.70 3.56
N LYS A 161 -11.01 20.71 4.24
CA LYS A 161 -9.85 20.91 5.11
C LYS A 161 -8.58 20.91 4.29
N ASP A 162 -7.86 22.03 4.33
CA ASP A 162 -6.53 22.12 3.73
C ASP A 162 -5.51 21.31 4.54
N SER A 163 -4.66 20.56 3.84
CA SER A 163 -3.57 19.80 4.46
C SER A 163 -2.40 20.70 4.90
N GLY A 164 -2.39 21.96 4.47
CA GLY A 164 -1.32 22.90 4.71
C GLY A 164 0.02 22.50 4.08
N TRP A 165 0.97 23.40 4.11
CA TRP A 165 2.35 23.12 3.69
C TRP A 165 3.26 23.08 4.92
N SER A 166 3.82 21.93 5.21
CA SER A 166 4.90 21.78 6.18
C SER A 166 6.14 21.23 5.48
N PRO A 167 7.33 21.79 5.72
CA PRO A 167 8.57 21.25 5.16
C PRO A 167 8.79 19.82 5.65
N GLN A 168 9.41 19.00 4.81
CA GLN A 168 9.83 17.67 5.23
C GLN A 168 10.99 17.78 6.21
N GLU A 169 10.90 17.13 7.35
CA GLU A 169 12.02 16.97 8.24
C GLU A 169 13.03 16.00 7.63
N ARG A 170 14.17 16.56 7.20
CA ARG A 170 15.32 15.77 6.69
C ARG A 170 16.34 15.47 7.78
N ALA A 171 15.99 15.75 9.05
CA ALA A 171 16.89 15.53 10.17
C ALA A 171 17.33 14.08 10.26
N GLN A 172 18.61 13.85 10.40
CA GLN A 172 19.21 12.57 10.73
C GLN A 172 18.80 12.21 12.16
N GLY A 173 17.92 11.21 12.33
CA GLY A 173 17.55 10.77 13.68
C GLY A 173 16.17 10.13 13.79
N GLY A 174 15.30 10.37 12.83
CA GLY A 174 13.95 9.78 12.82
C GLY A 174 13.06 10.31 13.96
N TYR A 175 11.83 9.84 13.99
CA TYR A 175 10.87 10.16 15.06
C TYR A 175 11.09 9.25 16.27
N SER A 176 10.83 9.80 17.48
CA SER A 176 10.78 8.95 18.69
C SER A 176 9.67 7.91 18.57
N PHE A 177 9.80 6.78 19.28
CA PHE A 177 8.77 5.74 19.26
C PHE A 177 7.39 6.27 19.67
N LEU A 178 7.34 7.14 20.68
CA LEU A 178 6.09 7.74 21.16
C LEU A 178 5.46 8.67 20.11
N ALA A 179 6.26 9.46 19.40
CA ALA A 179 5.76 10.30 18.31
C ALA A 179 5.22 9.44 17.16
N THR A 180 5.95 8.36 16.83
CA THR A 180 5.53 7.39 15.82
C THR A 180 4.24 6.68 16.21
N LEU A 181 4.11 6.28 17.47
CA LEU A 181 2.89 5.67 18.02
C LEU A 181 1.69 6.63 17.89
N ARG A 182 1.84 7.87 18.38
CA ARG A 182 0.77 8.88 18.29
C ARG A 182 0.31 9.13 16.86
N HIS A 183 1.25 9.17 15.92
CA HIS A 183 0.93 9.37 14.50
C HIS A 183 0.13 8.21 13.90
N ASN A 184 0.42 6.98 14.32
CA ASN A 184 -0.19 5.77 13.78
C ASN A 184 -1.42 5.28 14.55
N ILE A 185 -1.82 5.92 15.67
CA ILE A 185 -3.00 5.54 16.46
C ILE A 185 -4.24 5.28 15.59
N PRO A 186 -4.63 6.17 14.65
CA PRO A 186 -5.85 5.95 13.86
C PRO A 186 -5.78 4.67 13.01
N ALA A 187 -4.63 4.41 12.37
CA ALA A 187 -4.44 3.20 11.56
C ALA A 187 -4.41 1.95 12.44
N THR A 188 -3.73 2.01 13.59
CA THR A 188 -3.64 0.88 14.54
C THR A 188 -5.01 0.54 15.13
N LEU A 189 -5.80 1.54 15.53
CA LEU A 189 -7.14 1.31 16.06
C LEU A 189 -8.09 0.75 15.00
N LEU A 190 -8.02 1.26 13.76
CA LEU A 190 -8.78 0.71 12.65
C LEU A 190 -8.41 -0.75 12.38
N GLY A 191 -7.11 -1.05 12.30
CA GLY A 191 -6.63 -2.41 12.10
C GLY A 191 -7.04 -3.37 13.21
N ALA A 192 -6.96 -2.93 14.47
CA ALA A 192 -7.39 -3.72 15.62
C ALA A 192 -8.90 -3.97 15.59
N ALA A 193 -9.71 -2.96 15.28
CA ALA A 193 -11.16 -3.09 15.18
C ALA A 193 -11.56 -4.08 14.06
N LEU A 194 -10.94 -3.96 12.88
CA LEU A 194 -11.18 -4.88 11.76
C LEU A 194 -10.73 -6.31 12.09
N MET A 195 -9.60 -6.48 12.77
CA MET A 195 -9.10 -7.79 13.19
C MET A 195 -10.02 -8.44 14.21
N MET A 196 -10.46 -7.69 15.24
CA MET A 196 -11.42 -8.19 16.23
C MET A 196 -12.74 -8.59 15.60
N ALA A 197 -13.28 -7.76 14.70
CA ALA A 197 -14.52 -8.06 14.01
C ALA A 197 -14.38 -9.30 13.10
N ALA A 198 -13.25 -9.42 12.40
CA ALA A 198 -12.97 -10.58 11.55
C ALA A 198 -12.86 -11.88 12.36
N THR A 199 -12.18 -11.84 13.53
CA THR A 199 -12.06 -13.01 14.41
C THR A 199 -13.40 -13.40 15.03
N ALA A 200 -14.27 -12.43 15.33
CA ALA A 200 -15.61 -12.69 15.80
C ALA A 200 -16.50 -13.37 14.76
N ILE A 201 -16.27 -13.12 13.45
CA ILE A 201 -16.97 -13.80 12.37
C ILE A 201 -16.47 -15.25 12.23
N SER A 202 -15.18 -15.42 11.96
CA SER A 202 -14.52 -16.73 11.96
C SER A 202 -12.99 -16.60 11.93
N PRO A 203 -12.24 -17.57 12.50
CA PRO A 203 -10.79 -17.60 12.40
C PRO A 203 -10.27 -17.67 10.95
N VAL A 204 -10.98 -18.36 10.06
CA VAL A 204 -10.64 -18.46 8.64
C VAL A 204 -10.80 -17.10 7.95
N TYR A 205 -11.88 -16.37 8.24
CA TYR A 205 -12.09 -15.03 7.72
C TYR A 205 -11.01 -14.06 8.21
N ALA A 206 -10.65 -14.14 9.49
CA ALA A 206 -9.55 -13.37 10.07
C ALA A 206 -8.20 -13.66 9.38
N ALA A 207 -7.91 -14.92 9.06
CA ALA A 207 -6.70 -15.31 8.33
C ALA A 207 -6.65 -14.71 6.91
N TRP A 208 -7.78 -14.70 6.19
CA TRP A 208 -7.87 -14.04 4.88
C TRP A 208 -7.69 -12.52 4.95
N LEU A 209 -8.17 -11.89 6.03
CA LEU A 209 -8.04 -10.45 6.23
C LEU A 209 -6.70 -10.05 6.88
N ALA A 210 -5.92 -11.01 7.38
CA ALA A 210 -4.66 -10.75 8.08
C ALA A 210 -3.68 -9.86 7.30
N PRO A 211 -3.46 -10.00 5.98
CA PRO A 211 -2.57 -9.10 5.24
C PRO A 211 -2.98 -7.62 5.37
N ALA A 212 -4.27 -7.33 5.45
CA ALA A 212 -4.76 -5.96 5.60
C ALA A 212 -4.71 -5.48 7.06
N THR A 213 -5.06 -6.33 8.03
CA THR A 213 -5.18 -5.93 9.44
C THR A 213 -3.85 -5.91 10.18
N VAL A 214 -2.97 -6.91 9.94
CA VAL A 214 -1.66 -7.03 10.61
C VAL A 214 -0.78 -5.82 10.33
N GLY A 215 -0.73 -5.37 9.06
CA GLY A 215 0.03 -4.17 8.68
C GLY A 215 -0.40 -2.93 9.46
N MET A 216 -1.72 -2.73 9.60
CA MET A 216 -2.26 -1.59 10.36
C MET A 216 -2.03 -1.71 11.86
N VAL A 217 -2.22 -2.89 12.44
CA VAL A 217 -1.92 -3.13 13.88
C VAL A 217 -0.45 -2.87 14.19
N LEU A 218 0.44 -3.27 13.29
CA LEU A 218 1.88 -3.07 13.40
C LEU A 218 2.36 -1.72 12.85
N ALA A 219 1.47 -0.77 12.56
CA ALA A 219 1.84 0.49 11.90
C ALA A 219 2.92 1.29 12.67
N ALA A 220 2.82 1.37 14.00
CA ALA A 220 3.80 2.09 14.81
C ALA A 220 5.19 1.41 14.82
N PRO A 221 5.34 0.12 15.16
CA PRO A 221 6.63 -0.54 15.11
C PRO A 221 7.23 -0.58 13.69
N LEU A 222 6.42 -0.81 12.63
CA LEU A 222 6.88 -0.78 11.25
C LEU A 222 7.43 0.60 10.88
N SER A 223 6.67 1.67 11.19
CA SER A 223 7.11 3.05 10.91
C SER A 223 8.38 3.40 11.67
N TYR A 224 8.52 2.94 12.92
CA TYR A 224 9.69 3.21 13.74
C TYR A 224 10.94 2.47 13.26
N TRP A 225 10.82 1.15 12.99
CA TRP A 225 11.98 0.36 12.58
C TRP A 225 12.45 0.66 11.16
N THR A 226 11.53 0.88 10.22
CA THR A 226 11.90 1.24 8.85
C THR A 226 12.50 2.65 8.75
N ALA A 227 12.26 3.50 9.74
CA ALA A 227 12.85 4.83 9.83
C ALA A 227 14.31 4.83 10.34
N LYS A 228 14.77 3.75 10.98
CA LYS A 228 16.14 3.67 11.52
C LYS A 228 17.16 3.59 10.40
N GLU A 229 18.15 4.46 10.44
CA GLU A 229 19.28 4.45 9.50
C GLU A 229 20.01 3.09 9.53
N SER A 230 20.17 2.49 10.72
CA SER A 230 20.77 1.18 10.89
C SER A 230 20.03 0.06 10.15
N ALA A 231 18.70 0.15 10.01
CA ALA A 231 17.91 -0.82 9.26
C ALA A 231 18.19 -0.70 7.74
N GLY A 232 18.24 0.53 7.23
CA GLY A 232 18.60 0.79 5.83
C GLY A 232 20.04 0.38 5.51
N GLN A 233 20.98 0.68 6.40
CA GLN A 233 22.40 0.27 6.25
C GLN A 233 22.55 -1.25 6.24
N ARG A 234 21.86 -1.98 7.13
CA ARG A 234 21.87 -3.46 7.14
C ARG A 234 21.30 -4.04 5.85
N ALA A 235 20.17 -3.51 5.37
CA ALA A 235 19.57 -3.93 4.10
C ALA A 235 20.55 -3.72 2.94
N ARG A 236 21.21 -2.55 2.87
CA ARG A 236 22.21 -2.23 1.87
C ARG A 236 23.44 -3.14 1.96
N GLN A 237 23.97 -3.39 3.15
CA GLN A 237 25.11 -4.29 3.37
C GLN A 237 24.78 -5.74 2.95
N ALA A 238 23.54 -6.17 3.18
CA ALA A 238 23.03 -7.45 2.69
C ALA A 238 22.82 -7.47 1.17
N GLY A 239 22.90 -6.31 0.49
CA GLY A 239 22.62 -6.17 -0.94
C GLY A 239 21.12 -6.30 -1.26
N LEU A 240 20.25 -5.99 -0.29
CA LEU A 240 18.80 -6.00 -0.44
C LEU A 240 18.29 -4.59 -0.74
N LEU A 241 17.25 -4.51 -1.56
CA LEU A 241 16.59 -3.25 -1.92
C LEU A 241 17.56 -2.21 -2.54
N VAL A 242 18.59 -2.68 -3.23
CA VAL A 242 19.58 -1.84 -3.90
C VAL A 242 19.45 -1.96 -5.42
N SER A 243 19.74 -0.88 -6.10
CA SER A 243 19.81 -0.82 -7.57
C SER A 243 21.28 -0.93 -8.05
N PRO A 244 21.54 -1.28 -9.33
CA PRO A 244 22.90 -1.29 -9.90
C PRO A 244 23.65 0.03 -9.70
N VAL A 245 22.97 1.16 -9.83
CA VAL A 245 23.54 2.50 -9.67
C VAL A 245 24.02 2.75 -8.22
N GLU A 246 23.34 2.17 -7.23
CA GLU A 246 23.76 2.28 -5.81
C GLU A 246 24.94 1.38 -5.46
N VAL A 247 25.11 0.29 -6.21
CA VAL A 247 26.24 -0.63 -6.05
C VAL A 247 27.48 -0.11 -6.77
N ARG A 248 27.29 0.46 -7.98
CA ARG A 248 28.34 1.06 -8.81
C ARG A 248 27.92 2.45 -9.20
N LEU A 249 28.46 3.46 -8.52
CA LEU A 249 28.23 4.85 -8.90
C LEU A 249 28.77 5.11 -10.29
N PRO A 250 28.02 5.77 -11.18
CA PRO A 250 28.53 6.24 -12.46
C PRO A 250 29.79 7.13 -12.27
N ASP A 251 30.76 7.02 -13.13
CA ASP A 251 32.04 7.76 -13.03
C ASP A 251 31.82 9.28 -12.92
N SER A 252 30.81 9.81 -13.62
CA SER A 252 30.43 11.22 -13.54
C SER A 252 29.99 11.66 -12.13
N VAL A 253 29.31 10.78 -11.38
CA VAL A 253 28.89 11.03 -10.00
C VAL A 253 30.07 10.83 -9.05
N GLY A 254 30.89 9.81 -9.28
CA GLY A 254 32.10 9.54 -8.49
C GLY A 254 33.08 10.69 -8.52
N GLN A 255 33.29 11.29 -9.68
CA GLN A 255 34.17 12.45 -9.85
C GLN A 255 33.63 13.71 -9.15
N SER A 256 32.34 13.99 -9.24
CA SER A 256 31.73 15.14 -8.55
C SER A 256 31.82 15.01 -7.02
N TRP A 257 31.67 13.82 -6.46
CA TRP A 257 31.83 13.58 -5.02
C TRP A 257 33.29 13.67 -4.56
N ALA A 258 34.24 13.26 -5.39
CA ALA A 258 35.66 13.42 -5.10
C ALA A 258 36.05 14.92 -5.07
N GLY A 259 35.53 15.74 -5.98
CA GLY A 259 35.73 17.20 -5.98
C GLY A 259 35.18 17.89 -4.74
N VAL A 260 33.98 17.51 -4.27
CA VAL A 260 33.39 18.08 -3.05
C VAL A 260 34.18 17.75 -1.79
N ARG A 261 34.79 16.58 -1.69
CA ARG A 261 35.65 16.24 -0.52
C ARG A 261 36.96 17.03 -0.50
N GLN A 262 37.49 17.42 -1.65
CA GLN A 262 38.72 18.22 -1.72
C GLN A 262 38.51 19.69 -1.39
N THR A 263 37.30 20.21 -1.54
CA THR A 263 36.95 21.61 -1.19
C THR A 263 36.51 21.80 0.25
N SER A 264 36.36 20.71 1.03
CA SER A 264 35.94 20.72 2.44
C SER A 264 37.10 20.48 3.43
N THR A 265 38.34 20.39 2.94
CA THR A 265 39.58 20.44 3.74
C THR A 265 40.28 21.77 3.59
#